data_c170bf15f96d43ab238c99b4cf08ede6
#
_entry.id   c170bf15f96d43ab238c99b4cf08ede6
#
_cell.length_a   1.000
_cell.length_b   1.000
_cell.length_c   1.000
_cell.angle_alpha   90.00
_cell.angle_beta   90.00
_cell.angle_gamma   90.00
#
_symmetry.space_group_name_H-M   'P 1'
#
loop_
_entity.id
_entity.type
_entity.pdbx_description
1 polymer ?
#
loop_
_entity_poly.entity_id
_entity_poly.type
_entity_poly.pdbx_seq_one_letter_code
_entity_poly.pdbx_strand_id
1 'polypeptide(L)'
;MAVTKINHKKRIRKKTPSKVAEIGSSAIVEFKYTAKNVKDAFPLVFVLGKKGKILNGINIGYLKEYTIEKLLEETNFKKLKNYTLYEKAFRTYKIKHISMVKAIEWETSSARRERKKSERKSNQLDK
;
A
#
# COMPACT_ATOMS: atom_id res chain seq x y z
N MET A 1 13.87 -17.35 -7.44
CA MET A 1 12.65 -17.74 -6.72
C MET A 1 11.54 -16.73 -6.93
N ALA A 2 10.36 -17.21 -7.26
CA ALA A 2 9.21 -16.33 -7.38
C ALA A 2 8.81 -15.81 -6.00
N VAL A 3 8.67 -14.50 -5.87
CA VAL A 3 8.18 -13.88 -4.64
C VAL A 3 6.66 -14.01 -4.64
N THR A 4 6.11 -14.60 -3.60
CA THR A 4 4.68 -14.79 -3.46
C THR A 4 4.02 -13.54 -2.90
N LYS A 5 2.91 -13.14 -3.51
CA LYS A 5 2.11 -12.02 -3.01
C LYS A 5 1.50 -12.39 -1.66
N ILE A 6 1.63 -11.50 -0.68
CA ILE A 6 1.14 -11.69 0.67
C ILE A 6 -0.28 -11.12 0.78
N ASN A 7 -1.15 -11.83 1.48
CA ASN A 7 -2.51 -11.35 1.74
C ASN A 7 -2.50 -10.41 2.95
N HIS A 8 -2.65 -9.11 2.71
CA HIS A 8 -2.69 -8.08 3.75
C HIS A 8 -4.11 -7.66 4.15
N LYS A 9 -5.09 -8.48 3.86
CA LYS A 9 -6.51 -8.18 4.10
C LYS A 9 -6.79 -7.70 5.53
N LYS A 10 -6.12 -8.29 6.52
CA LYS A 10 -6.29 -7.92 7.94
C LYS A 10 -5.81 -6.51 8.28
N ARG A 11 -4.91 -5.94 7.46
CA ARG A 11 -4.36 -4.59 7.65
C ARG A 11 -5.11 -3.54 6.86
N ILE A 12 -5.99 -3.96 5.95
CA ILE A 12 -6.79 -3.03 5.15
C ILE A 12 -8.11 -2.81 5.87
N ARG A 13 -8.28 -1.63 6.45
CA ARG A 13 -9.49 -1.27 7.19
C ARG A 13 -10.59 -0.77 6.30
N LYS A 14 -10.24 -0.05 5.24
CA LYS A 14 -11.22 0.58 4.35
C LYS A 14 -10.64 0.71 2.95
N LYS A 15 -11.51 0.50 1.95
CA LYS A 15 -11.23 0.76 0.55
C LYS A 15 -12.23 1.80 0.06
N THR A 16 -11.75 2.95 -0.38
CA THR A 16 -12.61 4.04 -0.86
C THR A 16 -12.35 4.28 -2.34
N PRO A 17 -13.39 4.24 -3.19
CA PRO A 17 -13.22 4.56 -4.62
C PRO A 17 -12.56 5.91 -4.80
N SER A 18 -11.62 6.01 -5.73
CA SER A 18 -10.85 7.22 -5.98
C SER A 18 -10.55 7.35 -7.47
N LYS A 19 -9.87 8.42 -7.85
CA LYS A 19 -9.42 8.67 -9.22
C LYS A 19 -7.91 8.81 -9.24
N VAL A 20 -7.27 8.40 -10.33
CA VAL A 20 -5.81 8.52 -10.47
C VAL A 20 -5.36 9.96 -10.23
N ALA A 21 -6.11 10.95 -10.71
CA ALA A 21 -5.76 12.36 -10.53
C ALA A 21 -5.71 12.80 -9.07
N GLU A 22 -6.42 12.12 -8.17
CA GLU A 22 -6.49 12.44 -6.75
C GLU A 22 -5.42 11.73 -5.92
N ILE A 23 -4.66 10.81 -6.52
CA ILE A 23 -3.63 10.05 -5.81
C ILE A 23 -2.41 10.94 -5.55
N GLY A 24 -2.04 11.09 -4.29
CA GLY A 24 -0.84 11.82 -3.88
C GLY A 24 0.28 10.89 -3.42
N SER A 25 1.47 11.46 -3.23
CA SER A 25 2.61 10.73 -2.67
C SER A 25 2.28 10.20 -1.27
N SER A 26 2.82 9.05 -0.91
CA SER A 26 2.60 8.34 0.35
C SER A 26 1.21 7.73 0.51
N ALA A 27 0.34 7.85 -0.50
CA ALA A 27 -0.94 7.16 -0.48
C ALA A 27 -0.75 5.66 -0.75
N ILE A 28 -1.59 4.84 -0.15
CA ILE A 28 -1.69 3.42 -0.48
C ILE A 28 -2.93 3.25 -1.34
N VAL A 29 -2.79 2.64 -2.50
CA VAL A 29 -3.90 2.44 -3.44
C VAL A 29 -3.90 1.00 -3.96
N GLU A 30 -5.09 0.55 -4.34
CA GLU A 30 -5.29 -0.68 -5.09
C GLU A 30 -6.00 -0.31 -6.38
N PHE A 31 -5.61 -0.92 -7.49
CA PHE A 31 -6.27 -0.65 -8.77
C PHE A 31 -6.22 -1.88 -9.66
N LYS A 32 -7.04 -1.88 -10.72
CA LYS A 32 -6.95 -2.87 -11.77
C LYS A 32 -5.94 -2.40 -12.82
N TYR A 33 -4.96 -3.24 -13.13
CA TYR A 33 -3.94 -2.93 -14.14
C TYR A 33 -4.07 -3.90 -15.33
N THR A 34 -4.31 -3.36 -16.51
CA THR A 34 -4.64 -4.15 -17.71
C THR A 34 -3.55 -4.16 -18.79
N ALA A 35 -2.30 -3.86 -18.43
CA ALA A 35 -1.19 -3.93 -19.38
C ALA A 35 -0.87 -5.39 -19.74
N LYS A 36 -0.28 -5.61 -20.94
CA LYS A 36 0.15 -6.94 -21.39
C LYS A 36 1.22 -7.51 -20.46
N ASN A 37 1.20 -8.84 -20.26
CA ASN A 37 2.20 -9.59 -19.50
C ASN A 37 2.30 -9.19 -18.03
N VAL A 38 1.22 -8.68 -17.44
CA VAL A 38 1.16 -8.30 -16.04
C VAL A 38 0.78 -9.52 -15.20
N LYS A 39 1.64 -9.88 -14.25
CA LYS A 39 1.38 -11.00 -13.34
C LYS A 39 0.41 -10.64 -12.22
N ASP A 40 0.39 -9.36 -11.82
CA ASP A 40 -0.48 -8.86 -10.76
C ASP A 40 -1.50 -7.89 -11.35
N ALA A 41 -2.72 -8.38 -11.55
CA ALA A 41 -3.80 -7.58 -12.14
C ALA A 41 -4.40 -6.57 -11.16
N PHE A 42 -4.20 -6.77 -9.85
CA PHE A 42 -4.72 -5.90 -8.79
C PHE A 42 -3.61 -5.55 -7.79
N PRO A 43 -2.62 -4.74 -8.22
CA PRO A 43 -1.51 -4.40 -7.33
C PRO A 43 -1.95 -3.50 -6.17
N LEU A 44 -1.35 -3.73 -5.01
CA LEU A 44 -1.47 -2.87 -3.83
C LEU A 44 -0.19 -2.04 -3.76
N VAL A 45 -0.31 -0.73 -3.92
CA VAL A 45 0.84 0.14 -4.19
C VAL A 45 0.95 1.29 -3.19
N PHE A 46 2.15 1.46 -2.62
CA PHE A 46 2.53 2.68 -1.92
C PHE A 46 3.06 3.66 -2.96
N VAL A 47 2.38 4.79 -3.14
CA VAL A 47 2.68 5.74 -4.21
C VAL A 47 3.88 6.61 -3.85
N LEU A 48 4.89 6.61 -4.71
CA LEU A 48 6.04 7.51 -4.59
C LEU A 48 5.78 8.83 -5.31
N GLY A 49 5.07 8.79 -6.43
CA GLY A 49 4.72 9.98 -7.19
C GLY A 49 4.22 9.66 -8.58
N LYS A 50 3.82 10.69 -9.27
CA LYS A 50 3.41 10.62 -10.69
C LYS A 50 4.33 11.51 -11.50
N LYS A 51 4.81 11.02 -12.63
CA LYS A 51 5.64 11.79 -13.57
C LYS A 51 5.08 11.59 -14.98
N GLY A 52 4.45 12.63 -15.53
CA GLY A 52 3.81 12.54 -16.83
C GLY A 52 2.70 11.47 -16.81
N LYS A 53 2.81 10.48 -17.68
CA LYS A 53 1.83 9.39 -17.83
C LYS A 53 2.17 8.15 -17.01
N ILE A 54 3.11 8.27 -16.06
CA ILE A 54 3.63 7.14 -15.28
C ILE A 54 3.34 7.37 -13.79
N LEU A 55 2.85 6.33 -13.13
CA LEU A 55 2.76 6.26 -11.68
C LEU A 55 3.93 5.42 -11.16
N ASN A 56 4.73 5.99 -10.27
CA ASN A 56 5.84 5.29 -9.62
C ASN A 56 5.42 4.88 -8.21
N GLY A 57 5.70 3.64 -7.86
CA GLY A 57 5.34 3.16 -6.54
C GLY A 57 6.07 1.90 -6.13
N ILE A 58 5.75 1.44 -4.94
CA ILE A 58 6.25 0.19 -4.38
C ILE A 58 5.07 -0.76 -4.25
N ASN A 59 5.15 -1.92 -4.89
CA ASN A 59 4.11 -2.94 -4.76
C ASN A 59 4.25 -3.63 -3.40
N ILE A 60 3.53 -3.11 -2.40
CA ILE A 60 3.61 -3.60 -1.02
C ILE A 60 2.97 -4.98 -0.83
N GLY A 61 2.23 -5.46 -1.83
CA GLY A 61 1.70 -6.83 -1.82
C GLY A 61 2.78 -7.90 -1.75
N TYR A 62 4.01 -7.57 -2.13
CA TYR A 62 5.15 -8.48 -2.08
C TYR A 62 6.07 -8.23 -0.89
N LEU A 63 5.71 -7.32 0.02
CA LEU A 63 6.50 -7.00 1.20
C LEU A 63 5.86 -7.59 2.46
N LYS A 64 6.72 -7.98 3.42
CA LYS A 64 6.25 -8.41 4.75
C LYS A 64 5.71 -7.20 5.52
N GLU A 65 4.79 -7.44 6.46
CA GLU A 65 4.18 -6.37 7.28
C GLU A 65 5.22 -5.48 7.95
N TYR A 66 6.28 -6.06 8.51
CA TYR A 66 7.37 -5.32 9.15
C TYR A 66 8.04 -4.34 8.18
N THR A 67 8.28 -4.78 6.95
CA THR A 67 8.91 -3.95 5.91
C THR A 67 7.98 -2.81 5.50
N ILE A 68 6.68 -3.10 5.38
CA ILE A 68 5.67 -2.08 5.05
C ILE A 68 5.62 -1.01 6.15
N GLU A 69 5.67 -1.40 7.42
CA GLU A 69 5.65 -0.43 8.52
C GLU A 69 6.86 0.48 8.52
N LYS A 70 8.04 -0.04 8.23
CA LYS A 70 9.24 0.79 8.05
C LYS A 70 9.07 1.78 6.91
N LEU A 71 8.48 1.34 5.80
CA LEU A 71 8.20 2.20 4.66
C LEU A 71 7.27 3.35 5.04
N LEU A 72 6.22 3.08 5.80
CA LEU A 72 5.24 4.09 6.21
C LEU A 72 5.83 5.13 7.17
N GLU A 73 6.87 4.77 7.92
CA GLU A 73 7.58 5.67 8.83
C GLU A 73 8.60 6.54 8.10
N GLU A 74 9.01 6.16 6.90
CA GLU A 74 10.05 6.88 6.15
C GLU A 74 9.46 8.12 5.48
N THR A 75 10.06 9.27 5.77
CA THR A 75 9.65 10.56 5.20
C THR A 75 10.56 11.03 4.06
N ASN A 76 11.73 10.41 3.91
CA ASN A 76 12.68 10.78 2.86
C ASN A 76 12.70 9.72 1.76
N PHE A 77 11.91 9.94 0.72
CA PHE A 77 11.80 9.00 -0.41
C PHE A 77 13.08 8.82 -1.23
N LYS A 78 14.03 9.74 -1.14
CA LYS A 78 15.33 9.59 -1.79
C LYS A 78 16.12 8.45 -1.16
N LYS A 79 15.99 8.27 0.16
CA LYS A 79 16.61 7.15 0.88
C LYS A 79 16.04 5.81 0.48
N LEU A 80 14.73 5.75 0.17
CA LEU A 80 14.07 4.50 -0.21
C LEU A 80 14.69 3.83 -1.43
N LYS A 81 15.19 4.63 -2.38
CA LYS A 81 15.84 4.11 -3.59
C LYS A 81 17.14 3.35 -3.28
N ASN A 82 17.75 3.63 -2.14
CA ASN A 82 19.02 3.01 -1.72
C ASN A 82 18.79 1.78 -0.84
N TYR A 83 17.56 1.48 -0.45
CA TYR A 83 17.27 0.30 0.37
C TYR A 83 17.03 -0.91 -0.51
N THR A 84 17.90 -1.91 -0.42
CA THR A 84 17.76 -3.17 -1.15
C THR A 84 16.47 -3.91 -0.81
N LEU A 85 15.92 -3.67 0.39
CA LEU A 85 14.67 -4.28 0.83
C LEU A 85 13.48 -3.92 -0.07
N TYR A 86 13.49 -2.72 -0.67
CA TYR A 86 12.39 -2.23 -1.50
C TYR A 86 12.68 -2.35 -3.00
N GLU A 87 13.94 -2.55 -3.38
CA GLU A 87 14.39 -2.51 -4.77
C GLU A 87 13.57 -3.41 -5.69
N LYS A 88 13.32 -4.64 -5.25
CA LYS A 88 12.57 -5.62 -6.02
C LYS A 88 11.07 -5.32 -6.11
N ALA A 89 10.58 -4.45 -5.24
CA ALA A 89 9.17 -4.08 -5.18
C ALA A 89 8.86 -2.76 -5.88
N PHE A 90 9.88 -2.02 -6.35
CA PHE A 90 9.68 -0.81 -7.15
C PHE A 90 9.01 -1.15 -8.47
N ARG A 91 7.97 -0.40 -8.81
CA ARG A 91 7.21 -0.61 -10.05
C ARG A 91 6.86 0.73 -10.68
N THR A 92 6.72 0.71 -12.00
CA THR A 92 6.17 1.81 -12.77
C THR A 92 4.90 1.32 -13.45
N TYR A 93 3.86 2.14 -13.42
CA TYR A 93 2.57 1.80 -14.00
C TYR A 93 2.17 2.88 -14.99
N LYS A 94 1.75 2.47 -16.19
CA LYS A 94 1.20 3.39 -17.18
C LYS A 94 -0.22 3.76 -16.78
N ILE A 95 -0.47 5.05 -16.54
CA ILE A 95 -1.76 5.54 -16.03
C ILE A 95 -2.92 5.13 -16.95
N LYS A 96 -2.69 5.08 -18.26
CA LYS A 96 -3.73 4.68 -19.25
C LYS A 96 -4.27 3.26 -19.02
N HIS A 97 -3.51 2.39 -18.34
CA HIS A 97 -3.93 1.02 -18.03
C HIS A 97 -4.49 0.84 -16.62
N ILE A 98 -4.58 1.92 -15.85
CA ILE A 98 -5.08 1.90 -14.48
C ILE A 98 -6.59 2.19 -14.49
N SER A 99 -7.36 1.34 -13.80
CA SER A 99 -8.80 1.53 -13.62
C SER A 99 -9.21 1.04 -12.23
N MET A 100 -10.43 1.34 -11.83
CA MET A 100 -11.00 0.87 -10.55
C MET A 100 -10.11 1.20 -9.35
N VAL A 101 -9.64 2.46 -9.28
CA VAL A 101 -8.74 2.91 -8.22
C VAL A 101 -9.49 2.99 -6.89
N LYS A 102 -8.87 2.46 -5.84
CA LYS A 102 -9.37 2.55 -4.47
C LYS A 102 -8.27 3.07 -3.56
N ALA A 103 -8.57 4.08 -2.78
CA ALA A 103 -7.70 4.54 -1.70
C ALA A 103 -7.81 3.53 -0.54
N ILE A 104 -6.67 3.14 0.00
CA ILE A 104 -6.59 2.10 1.03
C ILE A 104 -6.22 2.74 2.37
N GLU A 105 -7.01 2.45 3.39
CA GLU A 105 -6.68 2.79 4.76
C GLU A 105 -5.96 1.61 5.41
N TRP A 106 -4.65 1.79 5.65
CA TRP A 106 -3.80 0.76 6.24
C TRP A 106 -3.78 0.90 7.75
N GLU A 107 -4.01 -0.20 8.46
CA GLU A 107 -3.92 -0.24 9.93
C GLU A 107 -2.48 -0.54 10.36
N THR A 108 -1.81 0.44 10.96
CA THR A 108 -0.48 0.26 11.52
C THR A 108 -0.53 -0.59 12.80
N SER A 109 0.61 -1.13 13.21
CA SER A 109 0.69 -1.89 14.47
C SER A 109 0.29 -1.03 15.68
N SER A 110 0.67 0.25 15.69
CA SER A 110 0.26 1.18 16.75
C SER A 110 -1.24 1.38 16.78
N ALA A 111 -1.87 1.63 15.63
CA ALA A 111 -3.31 1.81 15.53
C ALA A 111 -4.06 0.55 15.96
N ARG A 112 -3.55 -0.63 15.60
CA ARG A 112 -4.15 -1.91 15.98
C ARG A 112 -4.10 -2.13 17.49
N ARG A 113 -2.99 -1.78 18.14
CA ARG A 113 -2.86 -1.86 19.60
C ARG A 113 -3.83 -0.91 20.32
N GLU A 114 -3.95 0.32 19.81
CA GLU A 114 -4.89 1.30 20.37
C GLU A 114 -6.34 0.81 20.25
N ARG A 115 -6.72 0.26 19.12
CA ARG A 115 -8.04 -0.30 18.90
C ARG A 115 -8.35 -1.43 19.89
N LYS A 116 -7.42 -2.36 20.09
CA LYS A 116 -7.57 -3.47 21.03
C LYS A 116 -7.69 -3.00 22.48
N LYS A 117 -6.93 -1.96 22.88
CA LYS A 117 -7.04 -1.35 24.20
C LYS A 117 -8.42 -0.74 24.42
N SER A 118 -8.94 -0.01 23.43
CA SER A 118 -10.28 0.58 23.49
C SER A 118 -11.37 -0.47 23.64
N GLU A 119 -11.28 -1.56 22.89
CA GLU A 119 -12.20 -2.69 22.99
C GLU A 119 -12.18 -3.32 24.38
N ARG A 120 -11.00 -3.52 24.97
CA ARG A 120 -10.86 -4.07 26.33
C ARG A 120 -11.48 -3.16 27.38
N LYS A 121 -11.27 -1.84 27.28
CA LYS A 121 -11.87 -0.86 28.20
C LYS A 121 -13.39 -0.86 28.10
N SER A 122 -13.93 -0.91 26.89
CA SER A 122 -15.38 -1.00 26.68
C SER A 122 -15.94 -2.25 27.34
N ASN A 123 -15.30 -3.40 27.18
CA ASN A 123 -15.75 -4.65 27.78
C ASN A 123 -15.68 -4.63 29.31
N GLN A 124 -14.73 -3.92 29.90
CA GLN A 124 -14.62 -3.76 31.36
C GLN A 124 -15.69 -2.82 31.93
N LEU A 125 -16.09 -1.81 31.15
CA LEU A 125 -17.10 -0.85 31.58
C LEU A 125 -18.53 -1.42 31.53
N ASP A 126 -18.76 -2.45 30.74
CA ASP A 126 -20.05 -3.10 30.58
C ASP A 126 -20.36 -4.17 31.65
N LYS A 127 -19.50 -4.29 32.65
CA LYS A 127 -19.72 -5.23 33.75
C LYS A 127 -20.46 -4.57 34.92
#